data_4531389349aadca0dc076df5b2c1b3a4
#
_entry.id   4531389349aadca0dc076df5b2c1b3a4
#
_cell.length_a   1.000
_cell.length_b   1.000
_cell.length_c   1.000
_cell.angle_alpha   90.00
_cell.angle_beta   90.00
_cell.angle_gamma   90.00
#
_symmetry.space_group_name_H-M   'P 1'
#
loop_
_entity.id
_entity.type
_entity.pdbx_description
1 polymer ?
#
loop_
_entity_poly.entity_id
_entity_poly.type
_entity_poly.pdbx_seq_one_letter_code
_entity_poly.pdbx_strand_id
1 'polypeptide(L)'
;MTANKGTLSVLPRTPEFVDSKNLYTTRVYDGKAVDLAPTTDGDGDMSSVITNRETNEVLTSDPVDVGKYHVVYSFDAGKNYSVGSVAYDFDITPAPLKITAADQKLSYLDEIPEYTADYDGFVNGENLESAGGTVRFDCSYQKGTAVGSYSINPEVTGLKNYEVTTESGTMTVEKRTPVFTDSANLYTTRVYDGKAVDLTPATDGDGTVSRVITNRETNEVLTSDPVDVGEYRVVYRVSEGQNYTEGSVSYDFAITQAPLVITAEDKNVVFGAKAPEYTVVYDGFVNGETEAVLTGTLVVTCDYKEESREYTYEIIPSGLSAKNYAIIWKNGVLTARYPESDSDDYEETSKPANSKMPESGTNNPGQGATAKDAEKGYVNENSGIVSGKTLTEEMLKNDNGSLNDGYSHWIQTNAGWWFRYADGSYPKAAGAVNSGSGNSSAAQSYEWIQIDGNWWSFDSNGYLGTGWIVDPVYRNWFYVDANTGMKTGWV
;
A
#
# COMPACT_ATOMS: atom_id res chain seq x y z
N MET A 1 130.82 -17.12 -17.04
CA MET A 1 129.70 -17.31 -16.13
C MET A 1 128.40 -17.16 -16.88
N THR A 2 127.76 -18.21 -17.18
CA THR A 2 126.41 -18.20 -17.80
C THR A 2 125.36 -17.99 -16.72
N ALA A 3 124.71 -16.86 -16.74
CA ALA A 3 123.63 -16.59 -15.82
C ALA A 3 122.39 -17.44 -16.26
N ASN A 4 122.00 -18.39 -15.43
CA ASN A 4 120.72 -19.08 -15.60
C ASN A 4 119.58 -18.08 -15.38
N LYS A 5 118.75 -17.93 -16.40
CA LYS A 5 117.51 -17.16 -16.26
C LYS A 5 116.56 -17.94 -15.39
N GLY A 6 116.25 -17.37 -14.26
CA GLY A 6 115.16 -17.87 -13.42
C GLY A 6 113.79 -17.53 -14.09
N THR A 7 112.87 -18.41 -13.96
CA THR A 7 111.48 -18.18 -14.41
C THR A 7 110.63 -17.81 -13.22
N LEU A 8 110.06 -16.62 -13.23
CA LEU A 8 109.00 -16.22 -12.28
C LEU A 8 107.71 -16.75 -12.75
N SER A 9 107.10 -17.61 -11.99
CA SER A 9 105.71 -18.09 -12.27
C SER A 9 104.74 -17.37 -11.33
N VAL A 10 103.80 -16.64 -11.92
CA VAL A 10 102.71 -16.04 -11.21
C VAL A 10 101.50 -16.94 -11.35
N LEU A 11 101.00 -17.43 -10.25
CA LEU A 11 99.83 -18.33 -10.20
C LEU A 11 98.55 -17.53 -9.96
N PRO A 12 97.42 -17.98 -10.52
CA PRO A 12 96.16 -17.34 -10.26
C PRO A 12 95.83 -17.38 -8.74
N ARG A 13 95.26 -16.26 -8.28
CA ARG A 13 94.76 -16.13 -6.91
C ARG A 13 93.34 -16.68 -6.79
N THR A 14 92.96 -17.25 -5.67
CA THR A 14 91.58 -17.55 -5.38
C THR A 14 90.80 -16.28 -5.13
N PRO A 15 89.61 -16.06 -5.79
CA PRO A 15 88.84 -14.85 -5.58
C PRO A 15 88.34 -14.80 -4.11
N GLU A 16 88.28 -13.57 -3.59
CA GLU A 16 87.66 -13.30 -2.30
C GLU A 16 86.24 -12.77 -2.57
N PHE A 17 85.27 -13.26 -1.82
CA PHE A 17 83.93 -12.78 -1.84
C PHE A 17 83.75 -11.76 -0.73
N VAL A 18 83.57 -10.52 -1.10
CA VAL A 18 83.39 -9.40 -0.19
C VAL A 18 81.99 -8.88 -0.22
N ASP A 19 81.51 -8.47 0.88
CA ASP A 19 80.18 -7.99 1.05
C ASP A 19 79.08 -9.04 1.04
N SER A 20 79.07 -9.67 2.14
CA SER A 20 78.06 -10.61 2.52
C SER A 20 76.88 -9.94 3.29
N LYS A 21 76.81 -8.62 3.36
CA LYS A 21 75.77 -7.93 4.17
C LYS A 21 74.34 -8.25 3.79
N ASN A 22 74.12 -8.60 2.51
CA ASN A 22 72.87 -8.99 2.04
C ASN A 22 72.64 -10.50 1.99
N LEU A 23 73.64 -11.28 2.45
CA LEU A 23 73.73 -12.71 2.29
C LEU A 23 73.30 -13.48 3.52
N TYR A 24 72.54 -13.01 4.25
CA TYR A 24 71.88 -13.73 5.25
C TYR A 24 70.77 -13.28 5.67
N THR A 25 70.24 -14.04 6.10
CA THR A 25 69.84 -14.88 7.11
C THR A 25 68.33 -14.89 7.15
N THR A 26 67.66 -13.77 7.34
CA THR A 26 66.22 -13.69 7.39
C THR A 26 65.78 -12.33 6.87
N ARG A 27 64.89 -12.34 5.91
CA ARG A 27 64.25 -11.14 5.35
C ARG A 27 62.75 -11.30 5.46
N VAL A 28 62.07 -10.24 5.84
CA VAL A 28 60.61 -10.22 5.77
C VAL A 28 60.20 -9.97 4.32
N TYR A 29 59.18 -10.67 3.82
CA TYR A 29 58.60 -10.51 2.51
C TYR A 29 58.23 -9.03 2.24
N ASP A 30 58.68 -8.51 1.11
CA ASP A 30 58.41 -7.15 0.67
C ASP A 30 57.97 -7.06 -0.79
N GLY A 31 57.61 -8.22 -1.40
CA GLY A 31 57.14 -8.32 -2.77
C GLY A 31 58.23 -8.08 -3.83
N LYS A 32 59.50 -8.04 -3.47
CA LYS A 32 60.61 -7.78 -4.38
C LYS A 32 61.62 -8.94 -4.39
N ALA A 33 62.22 -9.17 -5.56
CA ALA A 33 63.30 -10.15 -5.67
C ALA A 33 64.49 -9.80 -4.75
N VAL A 34 65.03 -10.84 -4.13
CA VAL A 34 66.21 -10.67 -3.27
C VAL A 34 67.47 -10.68 -4.14
N ASP A 35 68.16 -9.56 -4.26
CA ASP A 35 69.46 -9.52 -4.85
C ASP A 35 70.50 -10.14 -3.87
N LEU A 36 70.98 -11.31 -4.21
CA LEU A 36 71.92 -12.09 -3.38
C LEU A 36 73.35 -12.08 -3.95
N ALA A 37 73.59 -11.33 -5.00
CA ALA A 37 74.88 -11.34 -5.65
C ALA A 37 76.01 -10.79 -4.72
N PRO A 38 77.02 -11.55 -4.40
CA PRO A 38 78.20 -11.06 -3.64
C PRO A 38 79.06 -10.20 -4.53
N THR A 39 79.78 -9.25 -3.95
CA THR A 39 80.89 -8.62 -4.63
C THR A 39 82.10 -9.49 -4.54
N THR A 40 82.89 -9.47 -5.58
CA THR A 40 84.13 -10.26 -5.64
C THR A 40 85.27 -9.44 -6.29
N ASP A 41 86.56 -9.76 -5.96
CA ASP A 41 87.71 -9.23 -6.64
C ASP A 41 88.13 -10.09 -7.84
N GLY A 42 87.39 -11.18 -8.11
CA GLY A 42 87.62 -12.06 -9.26
C GLY A 42 87.34 -11.38 -10.60
N ASP A 43 88.01 -11.84 -11.68
CA ASP A 43 87.94 -11.30 -13.05
C ASP A 43 87.31 -12.29 -14.06
N GLY A 44 86.68 -13.37 -13.62
CA GLY A 44 85.93 -14.31 -14.43
C GLY A 44 84.38 -14.05 -14.35
N ASP A 45 83.58 -14.84 -15.10
CA ASP A 45 82.17 -14.75 -15.10
C ASP A 45 81.54 -15.40 -13.86
N MET A 46 80.55 -14.76 -13.29
CA MET A 46 79.80 -15.24 -12.15
C MET A 46 78.45 -15.88 -12.57
N SER A 47 78.19 -17.03 -12.03
CA SER A 47 76.91 -17.72 -12.20
C SER A 47 76.32 -18.07 -10.82
N SER A 48 75.00 -18.23 -10.76
CA SER A 48 74.32 -18.62 -9.50
C SER A 48 73.38 -19.80 -9.72
N VAL A 49 73.28 -20.62 -8.69
CA VAL A 49 72.22 -21.65 -8.57
C VAL A 49 71.51 -21.39 -7.27
N ILE A 50 70.23 -21.13 -7.35
CA ILE A 50 69.35 -20.90 -6.20
C ILE A 50 68.42 -22.08 -6.06
N THR A 51 68.34 -22.68 -4.92
CA THR A 51 67.51 -23.87 -4.63
C THR A 51 66.59 -23.58 -3.46
N ASN A 52 65.30 -23.83 -3.61
CA ASN A 52 64.36 -23.84 -2.50
C ASN A 52 64.68 -25.09 -1.66
N ARG A 53 65.00 -24.92 -0.39
CA ARG A 53 65.44 -26.00 0.52
C ARG A 53 64.31 -26.88 1.00
N GLU A 54 63.06 -26.46 0.83
CA GLU A 54 61.88 -27.25 1.24
C GLU A 54 61.39 -28.14 0.10
N THR A 55 61.38 -27.59 -1.13
CA THR A 55 60.91 -28.31 -2.34
C THR A 55 62.00 -28.95 -3.14
N ASN A 56 63.26 -28.58 -2.94
CA ASN A 56 64.44 -28.90 -3.75
C ASN A 56 64.34 -28.41 -5.21
N GLU A 57 63.52 -27.44 -5.46
CA GLU A 57 63.36 -26.81 -6.77
C GLU A 57 64.51 -25.83 -7.00
N VAL A 58 65.11 -25.89 -8.21
CA VAL A 58 66.09 -24.91 -8.65
C VAL A 58 65.35 -23.76 -9.33
N LEU A 59 65.55 -22.57 -8.81
CA LEU A 59 64.92 -21.36 -9.33
C LEU A 59 65.68 -20.81 -10.54
N THR A 60 64.93 -20.24 -11.49
CA THR A 60 65.45 -19.60 -12.70
C THR A 60 65.65 -18.10 -12.54
N SER A 61 65.24 -17.54 -11.41
CA SER A 61 65.37 -16.12 -11.05
C SER A 61 65.52 -15.96 -9.55
N ASP A 62 65.88 -14.77 -9.13
CA ASP A 62 65.94 -14.44 -7.71
C ASP A 62 64.61 -14.63 -7.02
N PRO A 63 64.59 -15.21 -5.81
CA PRO A 63 63.36 -15.51 -5.09
C PRO A 63 62.66 -14.25 -4.60
N VAL A 64 61.34 -14.29 -4.67
CA VAL A 64 60.44 -13.27 -4.15
C VAL A 64 59.65 -13.83 -2.97
N ASP A 65 59.14 -15.06 -3.12
CA ASP A 65 58.20 -15.67 -2.19
C ASP A 65 58.81 -16.14 -0.88
N VAL A 66 57.96 -16.21 0.12
CA VAL A 66 58.31 -16.82 1.43
C VAL A 66 58.84 -18.24 1.23
N GLY A 67 59.96 -18.52 1.84
CA GLY A 67 60.64 -19.83 1.76
C GLY A 67 62.01 -19.83 2.33
N LYS A 68 62.66 -21.03 2.33
CA LYS A 68 64.05 -21.26 2.73
C LYS A 68 64.85 -21.58 1.50
N TYR A 69 65.90 -20.82 1.28
CA TYR A 69 66.69 -20.88 0.07
C TYR A 69 68.14 -21.15 0.34
N HIS A 70 68.79 -21.83 -0.61
CA HIS A 70 70.23 -22.05 -0.66
C HIS A 70 70.73 -21.49 -1.99
N VAL A 71 71.70 -20.61 -1.95
CA VAL A 71 72.32 -20.04 -3.15
C VAL A 71 73.80 -20.40 -3.18
N VAL A 72 74.22 -20.87 -4.32
CA VAL A 72 75.62 -21.11 -4.63
C VAL A 72 76.02 -20.16 -5.74
N TYR A 73 76.93 -19.26 -5.48
CA TYR A 73 77.60 -18.48 -6.49
C TYR A 73 78.87 -19.17 -6.92
N SER A 74 79.05 -19.40 -8.19
CA SER A 74 80.25 -19.95 -8.80
C SER A 74 80.90 -18.92 -9.68
N PHE A 75 82.22 -18.88 -9.60
CA PHE A 75 83.02 -17.92 -10.37
C PHE A 75 84.01 -18.71 -11.26
N ASP A 76 83.95 -18.47 -12.54
CA ASP A 76 84.81 -19.12 -13.51
C ASP A 76 86.24 -18.62 -13.42
N ALA A 77 87.21 -19.43 -13.89
CA ALA A 77 88.63 -18.98 -13.94
C ALA A 77 88.71 -17.75 -14.87
N GLY A 78 89.21 -16.65 -14.32
CA GLY A 78 89.57 -15.46 -15.03
C GLY A 78 90.99 -15.45 -15.51
N LYS A 79 91.51 -14.31 -15.84
CA LYS A 79 92.88 -14.13 -16.28
C LYS A 79 93.87 -14.21 -15.12
N ASN A 80 93.48 -13.64 -13.97
CA ASN A 80 94.32 -13.51 -12.81
C ASN A 80 93.86 -14.34 -11.57
N TYR A 81 92.59 -14.87 -11.70
CA TYR A 81 91.97 -15.60 -10.61
C TYR A 81 91.60 -17.03 -11.02
N SER A 82 91.68 -17.95 -10.07
CA SER A 82 91.17 -19.32 -10.22
C SER A 82 89.63 -19.36 -10.05
N VAL A 83 89.04 -20.50 -10.33
CA VAL A 83 87.67 -20.79 -9.93
C VAL A 83 87.44 -20.59 -8.46
N GLY A 84 86.24 -20.10 -8.13
CA GLY A 84 85.82 -19.94 -6.74
C GLY A 84 84.32 -20.15 -6.57
N SER A 85 83.90 -20.40 -5.37
CA SER A 85 82.49 -20.47 -5.06
C SER A 85 82.20 -20.05 -3.64
N VAL A 86 80.99 -19.56 -3.40
CA VAL A 86 80.50 -19.26 -2.07
C VAL A 86 79.04 -19.71 -1.99
N ALA A 87 78.62 -20.18 -0.88
CA ALA A 87 77.19 -20.64 -0.70
C ALA A 87 76.65 -20.02 0.60
N TYR A 88 75.35 -19.69 0.54
CA TYR A 88 74.64 -19.08 1.62
C TYR A 88 73.27 -19.71 1.75
N ASP A 89 72.79 -19.80 2.99
CA ASP A 89 71.40 -20.07 3.32
C ASP A 89 70.70 -18.75 3.70
N PHE A 90 69.48 -18.51 3.23
CA PHE A 90 68.67 -17.39 3.64
C PHE A 90 67.18 -17.77 3.64
N ASP A 91 66.44 -17.06 4.45
CA ASP A 91 64.98 -17.28 4.58
C ASP A 91 64.26 -15.97 4.26
N ILE A 92 63.17 -16.09 3.53
CA ILE A 92 62.16 -15.04 3.39
C ILE A 92 61.01 -15.44 4.31
N THR A 93 60.75 -14.65 5.34
CA THR A 93 59.66 -14.88 6.29
C THR A 93 58.42 -14.11 5.90
N PRO A 94 57.23 -14.56 6.29
CA PRO A 94 55.99 -13.89 5.98
C PRO A 94 55.98 -12.44 6.49
N ALA A 95 55.34 -11.56 5.69
CA ALA A 95 55.04 -10.20 6.13
C ALA A 95 53.81 -10.21 7.04
N PRO A 96 53.79 -9.43 8.11
CA PRO A 96 52.61 -9.31 8.95
C PRO A 96 51.48 -8.62 8.15
N LEU A 97 50.27 -9.21 8.20
CA LEU A 97 49.05 -8.64 7.61
C LEU A 97 47.94 -8.74 8.62
N LYS A 98 47.34 -7.61 8.93
CA LYS A 98 46.16 -7.53 9.75
C LYS A 98 44.92 -7.35 8.89
N ILE A 99 43.89 -8.15 9.13
CA ILE A 99 42.61 -8.07 8.43
C ILE A 99 41.51 -7.83 9.48
N THR A 100 40.86 -6.69 9.41
CA THR A 100 39.83 -6.29 10.37
C THR A 100 38.48 -6.25 9.64
N ALA A 101 37.51 -7.09 10.06
CA ALA A 101 36.16 -7.02 9.53
C ALA A 101 35.51 -5.69 9.90
N ALA A 102 34.87 -5.07 8.96
CA ALA A 102 34.18 -3.80 9.19
C ALA A 102 32.92 -3.99 10.05
N ASP A 103 32.70 -3.06 10.97
CA ASP A 103 31.44 -2.99 11.71
C ASP A 103 30.27 -2.70 10.77
N GLN A 104 29.15 -3.34 11.04
CA GLN A 104 27.91 -3.18 10.31
C GLN A 104 26.77 -2.82 11.24
N LYS A 105 25.81 -2.06 10.73
CA LYS A 105 24.64 -1.65 11.48
C LYS A 105 23.40 -1.73 10.60
N LEU A 106 22.33 -2.33 11.11
CA LEU A 106 21.04 -2.43 10.44
C LEU A 106 19.91 -2.41 11.45
N SER A 107 18.69 -2.14 10.98
CA SER A 107 17.49 -2.29 11.80
C SER A 107 16.90 -3.70 11.66
N TYR A 108 16.20 -4.14 12.67
CA TYR A 108 15.53 -5.44 12.66
C TYR A 108 14.73 -5.66 11.38
N LEU A 109 14.85 -6.82 10.75
CA LEU A 109 14.26 -7.22 9.46
C LEU A 109 14.83 -6.53 8.21
N ASP A 110 15.79 -5.64 8.31
CA ASP A 110 16.48 -5.11 7.14
C ASP A 110 17.30 -6.21 6.44
N GLU A 111 17.65 -5.97 5.18
CA GLU A 111 18.53 -6.86 4.43
C GLU A 111 19.95 -6.78 5.00
N ILE A 112 20.62 -7.95 5.05
CA ILE A 112 21.99 -8.05 5.54
C ILE A 112 22.91 -7.40 4.48
N PRO A 113 23.71 -6.39 4.88
CA PRO A 113 24.67 -5.79 3.96
C PRO A 113 25.81 -6.75 3.62
N GLU A 114 26.48 -6.50 2.51
CA GLU A 114 27.69 -7.22 2.16
C GLU A 114 28.79 -6.92 3.20
N TYR A 115 29.45 -7.99 3.71
CA TYR A 115 30.52 -7.83 4.66
C TYR A 115 31.80 -7.40 3.97
N THR A 116 32.53 -6.49 4.60
CA THR A 116 33.80 -5.95 4.11
C THR A 116 34.85 -6.01 5.20
N ALA A 117 36.11 -5.86 4.80
CA ALA A 117 37.25 -5.80 5.74
C ALA A 117 38.25 -4.74 5.30
N ASP A 118 38.96 -4.22 6.27
CA ASP A 118 40.16 -3.40 6.10
C ASP A 118 41.41 -4.27 6.18
N TYR A 119 42.40 -3.93 5.37
CA TYR A 119 43.65 -4.65 5.21
C TYR A 119 44.83 -3.73 5.55
N ASP A 120 45.62 -4.09 6.55
CA ASP A 120 46.79 -3.34 6.94
C ASP A 120 48.02 -4.25 6.91
N GLY A 121 48.98 -3.93 6.02
CA GLY A 121 50.22 -4.69 5.91
C GLY A 121 50.52 -5.28 4.53
N PHE A 122 49.64 -5.09 3.53
CA PHE A 122 50.04 -5.45 2.15
C PHE A 122 51.27 -4.65 1.71
N VAL A 123 52.24 -5.33 1.10
CA VAL A 123 53.48 -4.74 0.64
C VAL A 123 53.47 -4.61 -0.87
N ASN A 124 54.41 -3.79 -1.42
CA ASN A 124 54.61 -3.61 -2.87
C ASN A 124 53.36 -3.27 -3.68
N GLY A 125 52.31 -2.69 -3.04
CA GLY A 125 51.06 -2.35 -3.71
C GLY A 125 50.14 -3.56 -4.00
N GLU A 126 50.38 -4.68 -3.35
CA GLU A 126 49.50 -5.84 -3.42
C GLU A 126 48.16 -5.59 -2.74
N ASN A 127 47.21 -6.40 -3.09
CA ASN A 127 45.90 -6.49 -2.46
C ASN A 127 45.51 -7.97 -2.29
N LEU A 128 44.35 -8.23 -1.73
CA LEU A 128 43.87 -9.58 -1.48
C LEU A 128 43.92 -10.48 -2.73
N GLU A 129 43.44 -9.99 -3.87
CA GLU A 129 43.40 -10.73 -5.13
C GLU A 129 44.80 -10.98 -5.70
N SER A 130 45.63 -9.93 -5.79
CA SER A 130 46.98 -10.03 -6.34
C SER A 130 47.88 -10.91 -5.50
N ALA A 131 47.67 -10.98 -4.19
CA ALA A 131 48.36 -11.87 -3.26
C ALA A 131 47.79 -13.32 -3.26
N GLY A 132 46.75 -13.58 -4.08
CA GLY A 132 46.13 -14.90 -4.20
C GLY A 132 45.22 -15.28 -3.02
N GLY A 133 44.83 -14.30 -2.21
CA GLY A 133 43.99 -14.49 -1.04
C GLY A 133 42.51 -14.51 -1.33
N THR A 134 41.76 -15.13 -0.44
CA THR A 134 40.31 -15.04 -0.35
C THR A 134 39.90 -14.82 1.10
N VAL A 135 38.81 -14.01 1.28
CA VAL A 135 38.20 -13.80 2.59
C VAL A 135 36.74 -14.22 2.52
N ARG A 136 36.30 -14.90 3.57
CA ARG A 136 34.89 -15.18 3.85
C ARG A 136 34.58 -14.63 5.23
N PHE A 137 33.29 -14.35 5.45
CA PHE A 137 32.86 -13.87 6.75
C PHE A 137 31.85 -14.86 7.34
N ASP A 138 32.11 -15.26 8.60
CA ASP A 138 31.16 -16.00 9.40
C ASP A 138 30.46 -15.05 10.38
N CYS A 139 29.13 -15.00 10.30
CA CYS A 139 28.33 -14.24 11.24
C CYS A 139 27.05 -15.05 11.55
N SER A 140 26.77 -15.21 12.83
CA SER A 140 25.59 -15.98 13.29
C SER A 140 24.26 -15.26 13.10
N TYR A 141 24.26 -13.96 12.72
CA TYR A 141 23.04 -13.22 12.44
C TYR A 141 22.37 -13.71 11.14
N GLN A 142 21.06 -13.89 11.24
CA GLN A 142 20.18 -14.13 10.09
C GLN A 142 19.02 -13.14 10.16
N LYS A 143 18.47 -12.76 9.03
CA LYS A 143 17.32 -11.87 8.99
C LYS A 143 16.17 -12.40 9.85
N GLY A 144 15.71 -11.58 10.78
CA GLY A 144 14.70 -11.97 11.78
C GLY A 144 15.26 -12.51 13.10
N THR A 145 16.58 -12.65 13.25
CA THR A 145 17.20 -12.87 14.57
C THR A 145 17.03 -11.62 15.43
N ALA A 146 16.86 -11.78 16.73
CA ALA A 146 16.61 -10.68 17.66
C ALA A 146 17.64 -9.55 17.58
N VAL A 147 17.26 -8.36 18.00
CA VAL A 147 18.17 -7.22 18.12
C VAL A 147 19.33 -7.54 19.08
N GLY A 148 20.51 -7.01 18.79
CA GLY A 148 21.71 -7.29 19.55
C GLY A 148 22.98 -7.08 18.75
N SER A 149 24.10 -7.58 19.29
CA SER A 149 25.42 -7.52 18.66
C SER A 149 25.89 -8.91 18.31
N TYR A 150 26.38 -9.10 17.09
CA TYR A 150 26.83 -10.36 16.52
C TYR A 150 28.24 -10.16 15.95
N SER A 151 29.18 -11.08 16.23
CA SER A 151 30.51 -10.99 15.67
C SER A 151 30.53 -11.31 14.18
N ILE A 152 31.29 -10.54 13.41
CA ILE A 152 31.61 -10.80 12.01
C ILE A 152 33.06 -11.29 11.99
N ASN A 153 33.28 -12.58 11.80
CA ASN A 153 34.57 -13.20 11.85
C ASN A 153 35.14 -13.42 10.45
N PRO A 154 36.30 -12.80 10.10
CA PRO A 154 36.90 -13.04 8.81
C PRO A 154 37.70 -14.37 8.81
N GLU A 155 37.41 -15.23 7.85
CA GLU A 155 38.13 -16.45 7.53
C GLU A 155 38.95 -16.22 6.27
N VAL A 156 40.28 -16.35 6.38
CA VAL A 156 41.20 -16.00 5.31
C VAL A 156 41.95 -17.21 4.83
N THR A 157 42.13 -17.35 3.53
CA THR A 157 42.94 -18.41 2.91
C THR A 157 43.72 -17.85 1.72
N GLY A 158 44.82 -18.57 1.34
CA GLY A 158 45.55 -18.30 0.10
C GLY A 158 46.75 -17.35 0.24
N LEU A 159 46.89 -16.61 1.32
CA LEU A 159 47.95 -15.61 1.53
C LEU A 159 49.25 -16.23 2.01
N LYS A 160 49.95 -16.91 1.10
CA LYS A 160 51.17 -17.70 1.44
C LYS A 160 52.32 -16.85 1.91
N ASN A 161 52.41 -15.62 1.47
CA ASN A 161 53.51 -14.72 1.77
C ASN A 161 53.27 -13.83 3.01
N TYR A 162 52.14 -14.05 3.68
CA TYR A 162 51.72 -13.22 4.80
C TYR A 162 51.44 -14.05 6.06
N GLU A 163 51.83 -13.52 7.21
CA GLU A 163 51.38 -13.98 8.50
C GLU A 163 50.13 -13.19 8.88
N VAL A 164 48.96 -13.83 8.72
CA VAL A 164 47.68 -13.15 8.84
C VAL A 164 47.19 -13.18 10.27
N THR A 165 46.80 -11.99 10.76
CA THR A 165 46.03 -11.83 12.00
C THR A 165 44.66 -11.27 11.65
N THR A 166 43.59 -11.78 12.27
CA THR A 166 42.25 -11.34 12.01
C THR A 166 41.63 -10.67 13.22
N GLU A 167 40.88 -9.61 13.02
CA GLU A 167 40.01 -8.99 14.02
C GLU A 167 38.57 -9.04 13.56
N SER A 168 37.67 -9.42 14.46
CA SER A 168 36.24 -9.46 14.19
C SER A 168 35.64 -8.06 14.20
N GLY A 169 34.73 -7.79 13.28
CA GLY A 169 33.80 -6.68 13.33
C GLY A 169 32.53 -7.05 14.10
N THR A 170 31.66 -6.09 14.25
CA THR A 170 30.39 -6.23 14.97
C THR A 170 29.24 -5.90 14.05
N MET A 171 28.29 -6.82 13.90
CA MET A 171 26.96 -6.56 13.35
C MET A 171 26.05 -6.07 14.47
N THR A 172 25.67 -4.80 14.46
CA THR A 172 24.74 -4.22 15.42
C THR A 172 23.35 -4.16 14.78
N VAL A 173 22.41 -4.93 15.33
CA VAL A 173 21.01 -4.94 14.94
C VAL A 173 20.22 -4.09 15.91
N GLU A 174 19.64 -3.02 15.42
CA GLU A 174 18.85 -2.07 16.22
C GLU A 174 17.36 -2.36 16.14
N LYS A 175 16.64 -1.89 17.15
CA LYS A 175 15.18 -1.97 17.15
C LYS A 175 14.60 -1.18 15.98
N ARG A 176 13.57 -1.77 15.37
CA ARG A 176 12.79 -1.14 14.31
C ARG A 176 11.62 -0.35 14.89
N THR A 177 11.25 0.75 14.26
CA THR A 177 10.01 1.44 14.59
C THR A 177 8.82 0.62 14.09
N PRO A 178 7.80 0.35 14.93
CA PRO A 178 6.64 -0.42 14.50
C PRO A 178 5.80 0.34 13.49
N VAL A 179 5.23 -0.40 12.54
CA VAL A 179 4.28 0.12 11.57
C VAL A 179 2.86 -0.30 11.97
N PHE A 180 1.92 0.64 11.89
CA PHE A 180 0.51 0.35 12.05
C PHE A 180 -0.09 0.19 10.65
N THR A 181 -0.56 -1.02 10.37
CA THR A 181 -1.19 -1.37 9.10
C THR A 181 -2.68 -1.55 9.28
N ASP A 182 -3.39 -1.47 8.17
CA ASP A 182 -4.83 -1.55 8.14
C ASP A 182 -5.57 -0.54 9.00
N SER A 183 -5.41 0.61 8.58
CA SER A 183 -6.21 1.71 9.00
C SER A 183 -7.50 1.85 8.18
N ALA A 184 -7.85 0.90 7.30
CA ALA A 184 -9.04 1.04 6.44
C ALA A 184 -10.34 1.17 7.23
N ASN A 185 -10.39 0.66 8.45
CA ASN A 185 -11.53 0.78 9.35
C ASN A 185 -11.38 1.92 10.38
N LEU A 186 -10.25 2.63 10.34
CA LEU A 186 -9.87 3.56 11.38
C LEU A 186 -10.20 4.99 11.07
N TYR A 187 -11.18 5.19 10.27
CA TYR A 187 -11.61 6.47 10.04
C TYR A 187 -12.79 6.64 9.41
N THR A 188 -12.98 7.62 9.33
CA THR A 188 -13.81 8.49 8.65
C THR A 188 -15.18 8.64 9.30
N THR A 189 -16.17 8.60 8.60
CA THR A 189 -17.52 8.81 9.06
C THR A 189 -18.29 7.52 8.90
N ARG A 190 -18.93 7.09 9.97
CA ARG A 190 -19.79 5.91 9.97
C ARG A 190 -21.19 6.35 10.37
N VAL A 191 -22.19 5.81 9.71
CA VAL A 191 -23.57 5.99 10.14
C VAL A 191 -23.86 5.05 11.31
N TYR A 192 -24.57 5.54 12.31
CA TYR A 192 -25.02 4.75 13.47
C TYR A 192 -25.74 3.48 13.03
N ASP A 193 -25.32 2.34 13.58
CA ASP A 193 -25.91 1.02 13.33
C ASP A 193 -26.19 0.24 14.64
N GLY A 194 -26.04 0.90 15.77
CA GLY A 194 -26.24 0.32 17.10
C GLY A 194 -25.14 -0.66 17.55
N LYS A 195 -24.01 -0.73 16.83
CA LYS A 195 -22.90 -1.63 17.16
C LYS A 195 -21.65 -0.87 17.51
N ALA A 196 -20.86 -1.45 18.40
CA ALA A 196 -19.53 -0.91 18.72
C ALA A 196 -18.62 -0.90 17.50
N VAL A 197 -17.81 0.13 17.38
CA VAL A 197 -16.83 0.26 16.29
C VAL A 197 -15.53 -0.41 16.72
N ASP A 198 -15.15 -1.51 16.09
CA ASP A 198 -13.80 -2.06 16.27
C ASP A 198 -12.79 -1.17 15.57
N LEU A 199 -11.95 -0.52 16.37
CA LEU A 199 -10.96 0.44 15.91
C LEU A 199 -9.53 -0.09 16.03
N THR A 200 -9.33 -1.38 16.26
CA THR A 200 -8.00 -1.94 16.53
C THR A 200 -7.18 -2.05 15.23
N PRO A 201 -6.07 -1.30 15.09
CA PRO A 201 -5.17 -1.47 13.95
C PRO A 201 -4.34 -2.73 14.12
N ALA A 202 -3.91 -3.30 13.01
CA ALA A 202 -2.82 -4.27 13.02
C ALA A 202 -1.47 -3.54 13.16
N THR A 203 -0.52 -4.14 13.86
CA THR A 203 0.86 -3.66 13.96
C THR A 203 1.83 -4.82 13.85
N ASP A 204 3.00 -4.56 13.31
CA ASP A 204 4.12 -5.50 13.30
C ASP A 204 4.95 -5.45 14.59
N GLY A 205 4.69 -4.47 15.47
CA GLY A 205 5.39 -4.34 16.75
C GLY A 205 5.14 -5.52 17.71
N ASP A 206 6.16 -5.94 18.42
CA ASP A 206 6.15 -7.08 19.35
C ASP A 206 5.91 -6.71 20.82
N GLY A 207 5.59 -5.45 21.09
CA GLY A 207 5.23 -4.96 22.41
C GLY A 207 3.73 -5.10 22.73
N THR A 208 3.34 -4.66 23.92
CA THR A 208 1.93 -4.68 24.34
C THR A 208 1.17 -3.50 23.72
N VAL A 209 0.07 -3.80 23.05
CA VAL A 209 -0.81 -2.79 22.48
C VAL A 209 -1.77 -2.28 23.56
N SER A 210 -1.91 -0.97 23.62
CA SER A 210 -2.89 -0.27 24.44
C SER A 210 -3.61 0.81 23.61
N ARG A 211 -4.83 1.18 24.03
CA ARG A 211 -5.59 2.23 23.36
C ARG A 211 -6.28 3.16 24.35
N VAL A 212 -6.45 4.39 23.94
CA VAL A 212 -7.27 5.38 24.63
C VAL A 212 -8.23 5.99 23.61
N ILE A 213 -9.52 5.92 23.89
CA ILE A 213 -10.58 6.50 23.06
C ILE A 213 -11.15 7.67 23.82
N THR A 214 -11.23 8.82 23.18
CA THR A 214 -11.74 10.07 23.80
C THR A 214 -12.87 10.61 22.93
N ASN A 215 -14.00 10.94 23.53
CA ASN A 215 -15.03 11.74 22.88
C ASN A 215 -14.49 13.18 22.75
N ARG A 216 -14.45 13.72 21.55
CA ARG A 216 -13.83 15.03 21.27
C ARG A 216 -14.68 16.23 21.69
N GLU A 217 -15.97 16.02 21.87
CA GLU A 217 -16.89 17.06 22.30
C GLU A 217 -16.87 17.23 23.82
N THR A 218 -16.89 16.10 24.55
CA THR A 218 -16.95 16.08 26.01
C THR A 218 -15.60 15.95 26.69
N ASN A 219 -14.55 15.55 25.94
CA ASN A 219 -13.23 15.15 26.44
C ASN A 219 -13.28 13.95 27.41
N GLU A 220 -14.33 13.19 27.37
CA GLU A 220 -14.48 11.96 28.16
C GLU A 220 -13.64 10.83 27.56
N VAL A 221 -12.89 10.14 28.40
CA VAL A 221 -12.18 8.91 28.04
C VAL A 221 -13.13 7.73 28.18
N LEU A 222 -13.35 7.03 27.09
CA LEU A 222 -14.24 5.88 27.06
C LEU A 222 -13.54 4.60 27.56
N THR A 223 -14.26 3.77 28.27
CA THR A 223 -13.79 2.46 28.77
C THR A 223 -14.11 1.31 27.80
N SER A 224 -14.92 1.57 26.80
CA SER A 224 -15.33 0.62 25.75
C SER A 224 -15.35 1.30 24.39
N ASP A 225 -15.49 0.51 23.34
CA ASP A 225 -15.67 1.02 21.99
C ASP A 225 -16.95 1.85 21.87
N PRO A 226 -16.91 2.99 21.16
CA PRO A 226 -18.07 3.84 21.01
C PRO A 226 -19.14 3.19 20.13
N VAL A 227 -20.36 3.40 20.54
CA VAL A 227 -21.57 3.01 19.80
C VAL A 227 -22.34 4.24 19.35
N ASP A 228 -22.45 5.24 20.22
CA ASP A 228 -23.29 6.42 20.01
C ASP A 228 -22.72 7.42 18.99
N VAL A 229 -23.61 8.22 18.44
CA VAL A 229 -23.26 9.36 17.61
C VAL A 229 -22.35 10.33 18.38
N GLY A 230 -21.28 10.76 17.70
CA GLY A 230 -20.28 11.68 18.24
C GLY A 230 -19.00 11.70 17.44
N GLU A 231 -18.12 12.63 17.81
CA GLU A 231 -16.76 12.71 17.29
C GLU A 231 -15.78 12.11 18.30
N TYR A 232 -14.91 11.26 17.82
CA TYR A 232 -14.00 10.49 18.66
C TYR A 232 -12.57 10.58 18.15
N ARG A 233 -11.63 10.51 19.09
CA ARG A 233 -10.21 10.27 18.82
C ARG A 233 -9.78 9.00 19.51
N VAL A 234 -9.11 8.13 18.76
CA VAL A 234 -8.42 6.96 19.31
C VAL A 234 -6.92 7.14 19.18
N VAL A 235 -6.20 6.85 20.25
CA VAL A 235 -4.74 6.80 20.27
C VAL A 235 -4.35 5.36 20.60
N TYR A 236 -3.67 4.73 19.65
CA TYR A 236 -3.05 3.43 19.85
C TYR A 236 -1.60 3.61 20.22
N ARG A 237 -1.14 2.80 21.14
CA ARG A 237 0.27 2.72 21.54
C ARG A 237 0.69 1.28 21.58
N VAL A 238 1.85 0.98 21.05
CA VAL A 238 2.56 -0.27 21.29
C VAL A 238 3.77 0.06 22.16
N SER A 239 3.92 -0.64 23.26
CA SER A 239 5.09 -0.46 24.13
C SER A 239 6.33 -0.98 23.44
N GLU A 240 7.49 -0.57 23.95
CA GLU A 240 8.75 -1.17 23.52
C GLU A 240 8.72 -2.69 23.72
N GLY A 241 9.08 -3.42 22.69
CA GLY A 241 9.21 -4.87 22.66
C GLY A 241 10.67 -5.33 22.59
N GLN A 242 10.88 -6.57 22.24
CA GLN A 242 12.23 -7.12 22.09
C GLN A 242 12.93 -6.52 20.87
N ASN A 243 12.23 -6.47 19.74
CA ASN A 243 12.80 -6.11 18.44
C ASN A 243 12.30 -4.77 17.89
N TYR A 244 11.30 -4.16 18.52
CA TYR A 244 10.71 -2.90 18.13
C TYR A 244 10.78 -1.86 19.23
N THR A 245 10.94 -0.61 18.82
CA THR A 245 10.78 0.55 19.72
C THR A 245 9.30 0.72 20.11
N GLU A 246 9.03 1.59 21.05
CA GLU A 246 7.66 2.06 21.26
C GLU A 246 7.16 2.81 20.02
N GLY A 247 5.85 2.74 19.79
CA GLY A 247 5.20 3.44 18.70
C GLY A 247 3.79 3.90 19.07
N SER A 248 3.28 4.89 18.35
CA SER A 248 1.91 5.34 18.51
C SER A 248 1.33 5.89 17.23
N VAL A 249 0.01 5.75 17.08
CA VAL A 249 -0.77 6.33 16.00
C VAL A 249 -2.09 6.85 16.55
N SER A 250 -2.62 7.92 15.98
CA SER A 250 -3.91 8.47 16.38
C SER A 250 -4.79 8.71 15.17
N TYR A 251 -6.10 8.44 15.34
CA TYR A 251 -7.12 8.63 14.33
C TYR A 251 -8.30 9.39 14.92
N ASP A 252 -8.89 10.26 14.10
CA ASP A 252 -10.17 10.87 14.38
C ASP A 252 -11.24 10.18 13.52
N PHE A 253 -12.38 9.90 14.10
CA PHE A 253 -13.53 9.34 13.40
C PHE A 253 -14.84 9.87 13.98
N ALA A 254 -15.92 9.76 13.22
CA ALA A 254 -17.24 10.19 13.64
C ALA A 254 -18.27 9.09 13.43
N ILE A 255 -19.21 8.99 14.34
CA ILE A 255 -20.44 8.24 14.16
C ILE A 255 -21.54 9.29 13.94
N THR A 256 -22.17 9.28 12.77
CA THR A 256 -23.25 10.19 12.42
C THR A 256 -24.61 9.54 12.65
N GLN A 257 -25.64 10.37 12.74
CA GLN A 257 -27.00 9.89 12.96
C GLN A 257 -27.49 9.01 11.82
N ALA A 258 -28.20 7.92 12.18
CA ALA A 258 -28.96 7.12 11.21
C ALA A 258 -30.27 7.84 10.86
N PRO A 259 -30.72 7.77 9.59
CA PRO A 259 -32.03 8.32 9.22
C PRO A 259 -33.14 7.48 9.86
N LEU A 260 -34.13 8.16 10.47
CA LEU A 260 -35.35 7.56 10.99
C LEU A 260 -36.55 8.31 10.42
N VAL A 261 -37.32 7.66 9.61
CA VAL A 261 -38.53 8.25 9.02
C VAL A 261 -39.71 7.96 9.95
N ILE A 262 -40.42 9.00 10.34
CA ILE A 262 -41.68 8.92 11.12
C ILE A 262 -42.79 9.45 10.21
N THR A 263 -43.66 8.55 9.77
CA THR A 263 -44.74 8.87 8.84
C THR A 263 -46.09 8.82 9.55
N ALA A 264 -46.85 9.90 9.51
CA ALA A 264 -48.23 9.84 9.96
C ALA A 264 -49.06 9.01 8.98
N GLU A 265 -49.88 8.12 9.50
CA GLU A 265 -50.73 7.27 8.66
C GLU A 265 -51.93 8.06 8.09
N ASP A 266 -52.27 7.79 6.85
CA ASP A 266 -53.47 8.33 6.22
C ASP A 266 -54.72 7.82 6.94
N LYS A 267 -55.71 8.68 7.11
CA LYS A 267 -56.97 8.36 7.76
C LYS A 267 -58.12 8.83 6.90
N ASN A 268 -59.28 8.20 7.11
CA ASN A 268 -60.56 8.61 6.49
C ASN A 268 -61.57 8.98 7.59
N VAL A 269 -62.40 9.96 7.29
CA VAL A 269 -63.46 10.39 8.18
C VAL A 269 -64.70 10.75 7.36
N VAL A 270 -65.88 10.56 7.92
CA VAL A 270 -67.15 11.05 7.32
C VAL A 270 -67.37 12.49 7.78
N PHE A 271 -67.78 13.38 6.87
CA PHE A 271 -68.08 14.77 7.21
C PHE A 271 -69.03 14.85 8.38
N GLY A 272 -68.76 15.70 9.36
CA GLY A 272 -69.50 15.84 10.59
C GLY A 272 -69.20 14.81 11.69
N ALA A 273 -68.33 13.85 11.42
CA ALA A 273 -67.90 12.89 12.45
C ALA A 273 -66.65 13.44 13.18
N LYS A 274 -66.45 12.91 14.39
CA LYS A 274 -65.27 13.21 15.21
C LYS A 274 -63.97 12.77 14.51
N ALA A 275 -62.91 13.56 14.67
CA ALA A 275 -61.59 13.18 14.18
C ALA A 275 -61.18 11.79 14.66
N PRO A 276 -60.63 10.94 13.81
CA PRO A 276 -60.06 9.64 14.20
C PRO A 276 -58.81 9.79 15.05
N GLU A 277 -58.37 8.73 15.72
CA GLU A 277 -57.07 8.69 16.33
C GLU A 277 -55.97 8.70 15.26
N TYR A 278 -55.00 9.59 15.42
CA TYR A 278 -53.86 9.70 14.51
C TYR A 278 -52.71 8.83 15.01
N THR A 279 -52.17 8.02 14.12
CA THR A 279 -51.10 7.07 14.40
C THR A 279 -49.90 7.33 13.47
N VAL A 280 -48.72 6.88 13.85
CA VAL A 280 -47.53 6.97 13.03
C VAL A 280 -46.86 5.60 12.86
N VAL A 281 -46.11 5.46 11.81
CA VAL A 281 -45.20 4.32 11.57
C VAL A 281 -43.76 4.80 11.55
N TYR A 282 -42.89 3.95 12.02
CA TYR A 282 -41.44 4.22 12.12
C TYR A 282 -40.72 3.31 11.14
N ASP A 283 -39.81 3.89 10.37
CA ASP A 283 -38.96 3.18 9.43
C ASP A 283 -37.52 3.67 9.55
N GLY A 284 -36.57 2.77 9.80
CA GLY A 284 -35.14 3.09 9.92
C GLY A 284 -34.50 2.80 11.27
N PHE A 285 -35.21 2.20 12.23
CA PHE A 285 -34.56 1.71 13.44
C PHE A 285 -33.54 0.62 13.10
N VAL A 286 -32.37 0.71 13.68
CA VAL A 286 -31.27 -0.24 13.49
C VAL A 286 -31.08 -1.13 14.73
N ASN A 287 -30.40 -2.25 14.58
CA ASN A 287 -30.01 -3.15 15.67
C ASN A 287 -31.21 -3.65 16.53
N GLY A 288 -32.43 -3.66 15.98
CA GLY A 288 -33.63 -4.08 16.71
C GLY A 288 -34.16 -3.05 17.72
N GLU A 289 -33.71 -1.82 17.63
CA GLU A 289 -34.24 -0.71 18.45
C GLU A 289 -35.68 -0.38 18.07
N THR A 290 -36.36 0.31 18.94
CA THR A 290 -37.78 0.71 18.80
C THR A 290 -37.94 2.16 19.26
N GLU A 291 -39.19 2.66 19.25
CA GLU A 291 -39.50 4.00 19.75
C GLU A 291 -39.05 4.27 21.20
N ALA A 292 -38.67 3.23 21.94
CA ALA A 292 -38.15 3.37 23.32
C ALA A 292 -36.84 4.17 23.41
N VAL A 293 -36.06 4.29 22.30
CA VAL A 293 -34.83 5.10 22.23
C VAL A 293 -35.09 6.57 21.93
N LEU A 294 -36.34 6.93 21.62
CA LEU A 294 -36.73 8.32 21.35
C LEU A 294 -37.03 9.05 22.64
N THR A 295 -36.83 10.37 22.61
CA THR A 295 -37.13 11.28 23.70
C THR A 295 -38.15 12.33 23.26
N GLY A 296 -38.86 12.93 24.21
CA GLY A 296 -39.94 13.86 23.93
C GLY A 296 -41.31 13.17 23.97
N THR A 297 -42.32 13.82 23.46
CA THR A 297 -43.68 13.29 23.36
C THR A 297 -44.13 13.45 21.92
N LEU A 298 -44.61 12.34 21.34
CA LEU A 298 -45.22 12.39 20.00
C LEU A 298 -46.45 13.28 20.03
N VAL A 299 -46.45 14.27 19.17
CA VAL A 299 -47.62 15.15 18.93
C VAL A 299 -47.99 15.00 17.48
N VAL A 300 -49.27 14.70 17.24
CA VAL A 300 -49.82 14.64 15.88
C VAL A 300 -50.96 15.63 15.79
N THR A 301 -50.85 16.59 14.87
CA THR A 301 -51.84 17.63 14.68
C THR A 301 -52.52 17.50 13.34
N CYS A 302 -53.77 17.90 13.29
CA CYS A 302 -54.58 17.98 12.07
C CYS A 302 -55.64 19.08 12.26
N ASP A 303 -55.86 19.92 11.27
CA ASP A 303 -56.77 21.05 11.35
C ASP A 303 -58.25 20.66 11.14
N TYR A 304 -58.52 19.39 10.91
CA TYR A 304 -59.92 18.90 10.76
C TYR A 304 -60.73 19.13 12.02
N LYS A 305 -61.97 19.64 11.83
CA LYS A 305 -63.00 19.76 12.85
C LYS A 305 -64.33 19.22 12.30
N GLU A 306 -65.27 18.90 13.16
CA GLU A 306 -66.58 18.37 12.75
C GLU A 306 -67.33 19.28 11.77
N GLU A 307 -67.18 20.61 11.89
CA GLU A 307 -67.75 21.60 10.97
C GLU A 307 -66.94 21.83 9.68
N SER A 308 -65.78 21.21 9.53
CA SER A 308 -64.92 21.36 8.37
C SER A 308 -65.61 20.92 7.06
N ARG A 309 -65.21 21.54 5.95
CA ARG A 309 -65.83 21.30 4.62
C ARG A 309 -64.81 20.98 3.54
N GLU A 310 -63.52 20.94 3.87
CA GLU A 310 -62.47 20.54 2.95
C GLU A 310 -62.38 19.01 2.85
N TYR A 311 -61.99 18.48 1.71
CA TYR A 311 -61.91 17.05 1.50
C TYR A 311 -60.62 16.39 2.04
N THR A 312 -59.56 17.21 2.21
CA THR A 312 -58.26 16.71 2.68
C THR A 312 -57.64 17.66 3.70
N TYR A 313 -57.01 17.09 4.70
CA TYR A 313 -56.27 17.78 5.77
C TYR A 313 -54.97 17.08 5.97
N GLU A 314 -53.88 17.84 6.24
CA GLU A 314 -52.61 17.24 6.60
C GLU A 314 -52.64 16.72 8.03
N ILE A 315 -52.08 15.55 8.23
CA ILE A 315 -51.79 14.96 9.55
C ILE A 315 -50.28 15.15 9.80
N ILE A 316 -49.91 16.05 10.71
CA ILE A 316 -48.53 16.52 10.94
C ILE A 316 -47.97 15.91 12.21
N PRO A 317 -47.02 14.97 12.14
CA PRO A 317 -46.33 14.40 13.30
C PRO A 317 -45.15 15.28 13.72
N SER A 318 -44.87 15.35 15.03
CA SER A 318 -43.78 16.15 15.60
C SER A 318 -43.49 15.75 17.04
N GLY A 319 -42.54 16.41 17.70
CA GLY A 319 -42.32 16.38 19.15
C GLY A 319 -41.34 15.33 19.67
N LEU A 320 -40.86 14.42 18.82
CA LEU A 320 -39.82 13.45 19.21
C LEU A 320 -38.42 13.93 18.79
N SER A 321 -37.43 13.49 19.52
CA SER A 321 -36.02 13.68 19.23
C SER A 321 -35.25 12.41 19.55
N ALA A 322 -34.05 12.28 18.99
CA ALA A 322 -33.20 11.14 19.22
C ALA A 322 -31.71 11.55 19.20
N LYS A 323 -30.91 10.92 20.05
CA LYS A 323 -29.47 11.13 20.05
C LYS A 323 -28.83 10.57 18.77
N ASN A 324 -29.20 9.34 18.46
CA ASN A 324 -28.54 8.53 17.44
C ASN A 324 -29.27 8.53 16.09
N TYR A 325 -30.40 9.20 15.97
CA TYR A 325 -31.21 9.26 14.75
C TYR A 325 -31.49 10.69 14.31
N ALA A 326 -31.37 10.91 13.00
CA ALA A 326 -31.88 12.09 12.32
C ALA A 326 -33.35 11.81 11.94
N ILE A 327 -34.29 12.41 12.66
CA ILE A 327 -35.71 12.21 12.43
C ILE A 327 -36.16 12.95 11.19
N ILE A 328 -36.78 12.22 10.27
CA ILE A 328 -37.38 12.73 9.04
C ILE A 328 -38.90 12.57 9.19
N TRP A 329 -39.61 13.70 9.32
CA TRP A 329 -41.05 13.71 9.44
C TRP A 329 -41.72 13.62 8.08
N LYS A 330 -42.75 12.73 7.97
CA LYS A 330 -43.65 12.68 6.82
C LYS A 330 -45.07 12.85 7.27
N ASN A 331 -45.77 13.79 6.63
CA ASN A 331 -47.16 14.03 6.88
C ASN A 331 -48.02 12.91 6.28
N GLY A 332 -49.13 12.61 6.92
CA GLY A 332 -50.21 11.83 6.38
C GLY A 332 -51.36 12.73 5.90
N VAL A 333 -52.38 12.13 5.34
CA VAL A 333 -53.57 12.82 4.83
C VAL A 333 -54.83 12.26 5.49
N LEU A 334 -55.63 13.14 6.07
CA LEU A 334 -57.00 12.83 6.47
C LEU A 334 -57.93 13.16 5.30
N THR A 335 -58.62 12.17 4.77
CA THR A 335 -59.63 12.34 3.71
C THR A 335 -61.01 12.32 4.33
N ALA A 336 -61.76 13.43 4.19
CA ALA A 336 -63.14 13.54 4.61
C ALA A 336 -64.09 13.22 3.43
N ARG A 337 -65.05 12.36 3.65
CA ARG A 337 -66.02 11.93 2.64
C ARG A 337 -67.45 12.09 3.14
N TYR A 338 -68.41 12.26 2.21
CA TYR A 338 -69.82 12.15 2.56
C TYR A 338 -70.16 10.71 2.92
N PRO A 339 -71.12 10.46 3.83
CA PRO A 339 -71.60 9.12 4.09
C PRO A 339 -72.09 8.53 2.77
N GLU A 340 -71.73 7.28 2.48
CA GLU A 340 -72.37 6.54 1.39
C GLU A 340 -73.85 6.45 1.70
N SER A 341 -74.70 7.06 0.84
CA SER A 341 -76.10 6.89 0.92
C SER A 341 -76.43 5.46 0.44
N ASP A 342 -77.03 4.62 1.28
CA ASP A 342 -77.74 3.43 0.82
C ASP A 342 -78.87 3.84 -0.11
N SER A 343 -78.52 3.90 -1.39
CA SER A 343 -79.58 3.98 -2.46
C SER A 343 -79.09 3.14 -3.65
N ASP A 344 -79.42 1.87 -3.57
CA ASP A 344 -79.81 1.12 -4.75
C ASP A 344 -80.88 1.93 -5.47
N ASP A 345 -80.57 2.43 -6.61
CA ASP A 345 -81.45 2.91 -7.67
C ASP A 345 -81.27 4.37 -8.08
N TYR A 346 -80.27 4.61 -8.98
CA TYR A 346 -80.43 5.58 -10.04
C TYR A 346 -79.52 5.22 -11.21
N GLU A 347 -80.15 5.01 -12.37
CA GLU A 347 -79.52 4.75 -13.65
C GLU A 347 -78.41 5.77 -14.02
N GLU A 348 -77.41 5.23 -14.56
CA GLU A 348 -76.26 5.88 -15.18
C GLU A 348 -76.71 6.73 -16.40
N THR A 349 -76.93 8.04 -16.21
CA THR A 349 -76.91 8.95 -17.31
C THR A 349 -76.10 10.19 -16.99
N SER A 350 -75.06 10.37 -17.87
CA SER A 350 -74.22 11.56 -17.98
C SER A 350 -73.14 11.76 -16.96
N LYS A 351 -72.08 10.97 -17.08
CA LYS A 351 -70.74 11.39 -16.74
C LYS A 351 -70.22 12.33 -17.81
N PRO A 352 -69.75 13.56 -17.52
CA PRO A 352 -68.82 14.24 -18.40
C PRO A 352 -67.47 13.50 -18.34
N ALA A 353 -67.07 13.00 -19.49
CA ALA A 353 -65.72 12.54 -19.70
C ALA A 353 -64.72 13.70 -19.46
N ASN A 354 -63.82 13.56 -18.55
CA ASN A 354 -62.67 14.38 -18.21
C ASN A 354 -62.71 15.08 -16.84
N SER A 355 -62.50 14.29 -15.81
CA SER A 355 -61.71 14.72 -14.67
C SER A 355 -61.01 13.49 -14.10
N LYS A 356 -59.95 13.05 -14.75
CA LYS A 356 -58.85 12.41 -14.00
C LYS A 356 -58.30 13.50 -13.10
N MET A 357 -58.70 13.52 -11.82
CA MET A 357 -57.85 14.12 -10.80
C MET A 357 -56.48 13.48 -10.93
N PRO A 358 -55.40 14.26 -10.87
CA PRO A 358 -54.10 13.67 -10.68
C PRO A 358 -54.18 12.89 -9.36
N GLU A 359 -53.99 11.60 -9.45
CA GLU A 359 -53.64 10.82 -8.26
C GLU A 359 -52.55 11.60 -7.54
N SER A 360 -52.68 11.71 -6.22
CA SER A 360 -51.71 12.37 -5.35
C SER A 360 -50.31 11.88 -5.72
N GLY A 361 -49.69 12.61 -6.61
CA GLY A 361 -48.40 12.21 -7.12
C GLY A 361 -47.37 12.38 -6.03
N THR A 362 -46.82 11.34 -5.59
CA THR A 362 -45.42 11.41 -5.28
C THR A 362 -44.78 12.13 -6.46
N ASN A 363 -44.16 13.30 -6.26
CA ASN A 363 -43.42 14.05 -7.27
C ASN A 363 -42.16 13.23 -7.67
N ASN A 364 -42.41 12.04 -8.18
CA ASN A 364 -41.37 11.14 -8.59
C ASN A 364 -41.28 11.24 -10.10
N PRO A 365 -40.22 11.83 -10.67
CA PRO A 365 -40.03 11.84 -12.10
C PRO A 365 -40.05 10.40 -12.59
N GLY A 366 -40.77 10.11 -13.64
CA GLY A 366 -40.85 8.76 -14.17
C GLY A 366 -41.89 7.84 -13.53
N GLN A 367 -43.00 8.39 -12.95
CA GLN A 367 -44.21 7.62 -12.83
C GLN A 367 -44.73 7.23 -14.23
N GLY A 368 -44.07 6.23 -14.77
CA GLY A 368 -44.35 5.79 -16.11
C GLY A 368 -43.32 4.82 -16.65
N ALA A 369 -42.59 4.09 -15.77
CA ALA A 369 -42.07 2.82 -16.21
C ALA A 369 -43.26 2.04 -16.75
N THR A 370 -43.41 2.04 -18.06
CA THR A 370 -44.60 1.55 -18.73
C THR A 370 -44.43 0.08 -19.06
N ALA A 371 -45.48 -0.61 -19.41
CA ALA A 371 -45.40 -1.95 -19.98
C ALA A 371 -44.37 -2.06 -21.13
N LYS A 372 -44.06 -0.97 -21.82
CA LYS A 372 -42.99 -0.92 -22.84
C LYS A 372 -41.58 -1.14 -22.28
N ASP A 373 -41.36 -0.75 -21.05
CA ASP A 373 -40.07 -0.94 -20.41
C ASP A 373 -39.84 -2.42 -20.02
N ALA A 374 -40.93 -3.07 -19.57
CA ALA A 374 -40.91 -4.52 -19.33
C ALA A 374 -40.74 -5.31 -20.66
N GLU A 375 -41.30 -4.85 -21.75
CA GLU A 375 -41.14 -5.44 -23.09
C GLU A 375 -39.68 -5.34 -23.59
N LYS A 376 -38.93 -4.37 -23.11
CA LYS A 376 -37.50 -4.23 -23.43
C LYS A 376 -36.59 -5.14 -22.61
N GLY A 377 -37.16 -5.96 -21.72
CA GLY A 377 -36.46 -7.05 -21.01
C GLY A 377 -35.58 -6.61 -19.85
N TYR A 378 -35.70 -5.38 -19.35
CA TYR A 378 -34.88 -4.88 -18.24
C TYR A 378 -35.66 -4.63 -16.95
N VAL A 379 -36.99 -4.61 -16.98
CA VAL A 379 -37.86 -4.49 -15.80
C VAL A 379 -38.46 -5.86 -15.48
N ASN A 380 -38.35 -6.31 -14.26
CA ASN A 380 -39.13 -7.44 -13.79
C ASN A 380 -40.16 -6.98 -12.75
N GLU A 381 -41.26 -7.71 -12.67
CA GLU A 381 -42.42 -7.36 -11.85
C GLU A 381 -42.12 -7.30 -10.32
N ASN A 382 -41.02 -7.89 -9.87
CA ASN A 382 -40.74 -8.07 -8.43
C ASN A 382 -39.50 -7.33 -7.91
N SER A 383 -38.60 -6.88 -8.75
CA SER A 383 -37.31 -6.37 -8.31
C SER A 383 -36.74 -5.21 -9.15
N GLY A 384 -37.59 -4.65 -10.06
CA GLY A 384 -37.08 -3.64 -10.94
C GLY A 384 -36.37 -4.22 -12.17
N ILE A 385 -35.28 -3.68 -12.57
CA ILE A 385 -34.58 -4.01 -13.81
C ILE A 385 -33.60 -5.14 -13.58
N VAL A 386 -33.59 -6.11 -14.47
CA VAL A 386 -32.54 -7.12 -14.56
C VAL A 386 -31.46 -6.61 -15.50
N SER A 387 -30.38 -6.10 -14.95
CA SER A 387 -29.21 -5.69 -15.70
C SER A 387 -28.18 -6.82 -15.77
N GLY A 388 -27.54 -6.94 -16.92
CA GLY A 388 -26.40 -7.79 -17.10
C GLY A 388 -25.11 -7.15 -16.57
N LYS A 389 -23.99 -7.68 -17.01
CA LYS A 389 -22.65 -7.15 -16.67
C LYS A 389 -22.46 -5.73 -17.24
N THR A 390 -21.86 -4.83 -16.46
CA THR A 390 -21.39 -3.54 -16.97
C THR A 390 -20.35 -3.74 -18.07
N LEU A 391 -20.52 -3.06 -19.19
CA LEU A 391 -19.64 -3.11 -20.34
C LEU A 391 -18.83 -1.81 -20.44
N THR A 392 -17.64 -1.92 -21.01
CA THR A 392 -16.79 -0.76 -21.29
C THR A 392 -16.79 -0.44 -22.79
N GLU A 393 -16.39 0.77 -23.15
CA GLU A 393 -16.26 1.18 -24.56
C GLU A 393 -15.31 0.28 -25.36
N GLU A 394 -14.25 -0.23 -24.72
CA GLU A 394 -13.31 -1.15 -25.35
C GLU A 394 -13.96 -2.51 -25.66
N MET A 395 -14.82 -2.99 -24.75
CA MET A 395 -15.61 -4.23 -24.98
C MET A 395 -16.56 -4.07 -26.14
N LEU A 396 -17.18 -2.87 -26.30
CA LEU A 396 -18.07 -2.58 -27.41
C LEU A 396 -17.35 -2.52 -28.77
N LYS A 397 -16.15 -1.98 -28.81
CA LYS A 397 -15.32 -1.91 -30.05
C LYS A 397 -14.89 -3.27 -30.55
N ASN A 398 -14.73 -4.22 -29.65
CA ASN A 398 -14.28 -5.59 -29.95
C ASN A 398 -15.45 -6.58 -30.11
N ASP A 399 -16.70 -6.08 -30.05
CA ASP A 399 -17.87 -6.91 -30.13
C ASP A 399 -18.18 -7.28 -31.60
N ASN A 400 -18.13 -8.56 -31.88
CA ASN A 400 -18.52 -9.15 -33.15
C ASN A 400 -19.98 -9.66 -33.16
N GLY A 401 -20.85 -9.10 -32.35
CA GLY A 401 -22.25 -9.49 -32.18
C GLY A 401 -22.54 -10.36 -30.95
N SER A 402 -21.55 -10.60 -30.11
CA SER A 402 -21.71 -11.46 -28.92
C SER A 402 -22.45 -10.77 -27.75
N LEU A 403 -22.73 -9.49 -27.85
CA LEU A 403 -23.46 -8.71 -26.84
C LEU A 403 -24.99 -8.80 -26.97
N ASN A 404 -25.51 -9.53 -27.92
CA ASN A 404 -26.92 -9.90 -27.98
C ASN A 404 -27.23 -11.10 -27.09
N ASP A 405 -26.87 -10.95 -25.82
CA ASP A 405 -27.07 -11.99 -24.78
C ASP A 405 -28.50 -12.00 -24.20
N GLY A 406 -29.36 -11.08 -24.67
CA GLY A 406 -30.74 -10.95 -24.19
C GLY A 406 -30.89 -10.15 -22.89
N TYR A 407 -29.80 -9.53 -22.41
CA TYR A 407 -29.80 -8.73 -21.18
C TYR A 407 -29.57 -7.24 -21.47
N SER A 408 -29.98 -6.42 -20.54
CA SER A 408 -29.65 -5.01 -20.51
C SER A 408 -28.36 -4.74 -19.78
N HIS A 409 -27.59 -3.74 -20.21
CA HIS A 409 -26.26 -3.48 -19.69
C HIS A 409 -26.03 -2.00 -19.40
N TRP A 410 -25.32 -1.73 -18.30
CA TRP A 410 -24.65 -0.45 -18.08
C TRP A 410 -23.40 -0.38 -18.94
N ILE A 411 -23.19 0.73 -19.62
CA ILE A 411 -22.02 0.95 -20.48
C ILE A 411 -21.31 2.20 -20.05
N GLN A 412 -20.00 2.07 -19.82
CA GLN A 412 -19.13 3.18 -19.50
C GLN A 412 -18.29 3.56 -20.71
N THR A 413 -18.33 4.84 -21.08
CA THR A 413 -17.53 5.42 -22.15
C THR A 413 -16.74 6.62 -21.64
N ASN A 414 -15.84 7.17 -22.45
CA ASN A 414 -15.13 8.40 -22.13
C ASN A 414 -16.05 9.64 -22.03
N ALA A 415 -17.25 9.56 -22.64
CA ALA A 415 -18.25 10.63 -22.60
C ALA A 415 -19.21 10.51 -21.41
N GLY A 416 -19.25 9.37 -20.74
CA GLY A 416 -20.14 9.15 -19.60
C GLY A 416 -20.72 7.74 -19.55
N TRP A 417 -21.66 7.56 -18.64
CA TRP A 417 -22.43 6.34 -18.51
C TRP A 417 -23.71 6.39 -19.33
N TRP A 418 -24.12 5.26 -19.93
CA TRP A 418 -25.41 5.06 -20.57
C TRP A 418 -25.91 3.63 -20.32
N PHE A 419 -27.20 3.40 -20.60
CA PHE A 419 -27.83 2.12 -20.37
C PHE A 419 -28.38 1.57 -21.69
N ARG A 420 -28.02 0.34 -22.03
CA ARG A 420 -28.49 -0.34 -23.24
C ARG A 420 -29.53 -1.39 -22.87
N TYR A 421 -30.68 -1.35 -23.49
CA TYR A 421 -31.68 -2.39 -23.36
C TYR A 421 -31.28 -3.67 -24.10
N ALA A 422 -31.94 -4.80 -23.75
CA ALA A 422 -31.70 -6.10 -24.39
C ALA A 422 -31.92 -6.08 -25.92
N ASP A 423 -32.82 -5.23 -26.41
CA ASP A 423 -33.10 -5.03 -27.84
C ASP A 423 -32.08 -4.12 -28.56
N GLY A 424 -31.07 -3.63 -27.84
CA GLY A 424 -30.05 -2.72 -28.36
C GLY A 424 -30.45 -1.25 -28.35
N SER A 425 -31.68 -0.89 -28.01
CA SER A 425 -32.10 0.50 -27.81
C SER A 425 -31.56 1.05 -26.48
N TYR A 426 -31.70 2.35 -26.26
CA TYR A 426 -31.27 3.01 -25.02
C TYR A 426 -32.21 4.16 -24.66
N PRO A 427 -32.33 4.52 -23.36
CA PRO A 427 -33.14 5.65 -22.94
C PRO A 427 -32.48 6.96 -23.38
N LYS A 428 -33.26 7.85 -23.92
CA LYS A 428 -32.83 9.21 -24.27
C LYS A 428 -34.01 10.17 -24.25
N ALA A 429 -33.81 11.35 -23.73
CA ALA A 429 -34.81 12.36 -23.72
C ALA A 429 -35.22 12.75 -25.17
N ALA A 430 -36.50 12.99 -25.38
CA ALA A 430 -36.96 13.66 -26.60
C ALA A 430 -36.26 15.02 -26.71
N GLY A 431 -35.73 15.34 -27.89
CA GLY A 431 -34.92 16.57 -28.09
C GLY A 431 -35.62 17.82 -27.57
N ALA A 432 -34.84 18.84 -27.20
CA ALA A 432 -35.29 20.06 -26.54
C ALA A 432 -36.61 20.61 -27.10
N VAL A 433 -37.61 20.71 -26.24
CA VAL A 433 -38.86 21.38 -26.56
C VAL A 433 -38.54 22.87 -26.59
N ASN A 434 -38.52 23.46 -27.79
CA ASN A 434 -38.46 24.92 -27.98
C ASN A 434 -39.68 25.55 -27.34
N SER A 435 -39.60 25.99 -26.08
CA SER A 435 -40.56 26.90 -25.50
C SER A 435 -40.27 28.29 -26.06
N GLY A 436 -41.10 28.72 -26.98
CA GLY A 436 -41.02 30.01 -27.64
C GLY A 436 -40.92 31.17 -26.65
N SER A 437 -40.14 32.16 -27.07
CA SER A 437 -40.03 33.54 -26.57
C SER A 437 -39.10 33.77 -25.39
N GLY A 438 -37.92 34.29 -25.68
CA GLY A 438 -37.16 35.25 -24.83
C GLY A 438 -36.10 34.63 -23.94
N ASN A 439 -34.86 34.64 -24.44
CA ASN A 439 -33.63 34.70 -23.67
C ASN A 439 -33.51 33.78 -22.42
N SER A 440 -33.55 32.47 -22.63
CA SER A 440 -33.05 31.50 -21.66
C SER A 440 -32.50 30.31 -22.42
N SER A 441 -31.32 29.87 -22.04
CA SER A 441 -30.71 28.60 -22.44
C SER A 441 -31.79 27.50 -22.44
N ALA A 442 -31.96 26.79 -23.55
CA ALA A 442 -32.92 25.69 -23.68
C ALA A 442 -32.77 24.76 -22.50
N ALA A 443 -33.82 24.57 -21.72
CA ALA A 443 -33.80 23.63 -20.62
C ALA A 443 -33.53 22.24 -21.20
N GLN A 444 -32.48 21.61 -20.74
CA GLN A 444 -32.14 20.26 -21.16
C GLN A 444 -33.24 19.32 -20.64
N SER A 445 -33.84 18.55 -21.55
CA SER A 445 -34.83 17.55 -21.17
C SER A 445 -34.12 16.26 -20.76
N TYR A 446 -34.72 15.53 -19.84
CA TYR A 446 -34.23 14.23 -19.37
C TYR A 446 -35.34 13.18 -19.49
N GLU A 447 -34.96 11.95 -19.82
CA GLU A 447 -35.83 10.79 -19.70
C GLU A 447 -35.50 10.06 -18.41
N TRP A 448 -36.51 9.78 -17.60
CA TRP A 448 -36.35 9.09 -16.32
C TRP A 448 -36.82 7.65 -16.44
N ILE A 449 -35.96 6.74 -15.98
CA ILE A 449 -36.28 5.32 -15.91
C ILE A 449 -35.86 4.74 -14.58
N GLN A 450 -36.51 3.67 -14.17
CA GLN A 450 -36.16 2.92 -12.98
C GLN A 450 -35.28 1.71 -13.35
N ILE A 451 -34.08 1.61 -12.77
CA ILE A 451 -33.14 0.51 -12.96
C ILE A 451 -32.76 0.00 -11.60
N ASP A 452 -32.94 -1.29 -11.33
CA ASP A 452 -32.66 -1.93 -10.03
C ASP A 452 -33.27 -1.18 -8.83
N GLY A 453 -34.50 -0.72 -8.98
CA GLY A 453 -35.24 0.00 -7.94
C GLY A 453 -34.87 1.48 -7.76
N ASN A 454 -33.85 1.98 -8.46
CA ASN A 454 -33.43 3.38 -8.40
C ASN A 454 -33.85 4.14 -9.65
N TRP A 455 -34.19 5.43 -9.50
CA TRP A 455 -34.48 6.30 -10.62
C TRP A 455 -33.21 6.91 -11.21
N TRP A 456 -33.12 6.89 -12.54
CA TRP A 456 -31.99 7.39 -13.32
C TRP A 456 -32.48 8.32 -14.39
N SER A 457 -31.74 9.34 -14.72
CA SER A 457 -32.08 10.32 -15.76
C SER A 457 -31.08 10.23 -16.90
N PHE A 458 -31.59 10.31 -18.14
CA PHE A 458 -30.76 10.27 -19.34
C PHE A 458 -31.05 11.50 -20.22
N ASP A 459 -30.01 12.10 -20.75
CA ASP A 459 -30.10 13.27 -21.61
C ASP A 459 -30.57 12.91 -23.05
N SER A 460 -30.67 13.89 -23.93
CA SER A 460 -31.08 13.70 -25.33
C SER A 460 -30.06 12.88 -26.16
N ASN A 461 -28.86 12.69 -25.68
CA ASN A 461 -27.85 11.86 -26.30
C ASN A 461 -27.81 10.44 -25.69
N GLY A 462 -28.62 10.20 -24.66
CA GLY A 462 -28.69 8.92 -23.94
C GLY A 462 -27.64 8.74 -22.84
N TYR A 463 -26.93 9.79 -22.47
CA TYR A 463 -25.98 9.71 -21.36
C TYR A 463 -26.67 10.00 -20.03
N LEU A 464 -26.17 9.33 -18.98
CA LEU A 464 -26.61 9.52 -17.61
C LEU A 464 -26.41 10.97 -17.17
N GLY A 465 -27.48 11.64 -16.81
CA GLY A 465 -27.44 12.93 -16.13
C GLY A 465 -27.14 12.73 -14.66
N THR A 466 -26.17 13.47 -14.13
CA THR A 466 -25.77 13.42 -12.71
C THR A 466 -25.72 14.83 -12.10
N GLY A 467 -25.75 14.89 -10.76
CA GLY A 467 -25.83 16.15 -10.05
C GLY A 467 -27.24 16.69 -9.96
N TRP A 468 -27.39 18.00 -9.84
CA TRP A 468 -28.70 18.67 -9.78
C TRP A 468 -29.33 18.80 -11.16
N ILE A 469 -30.47 18.17 -11.34
CA ILE A 469 -31.23 18.14 -12.57
C ILE A 469 -32.58 18.80 -12.34
N VAL A 470 -32.96 19.73 -13.23
CA VAL A 470 -34.30 20.30 -13.29
C VAL A 470 -35.14 19.47 -14.27
N ASP A 471 -36.18 18.83 -13.77
CA ASP A 471 -37.13 18.18 -14.65
C ASP A 471 -38.12 19.24 -15.21
N PRO A 472 -38.20 19.43 -16.54
CA PRO A 472 -39.03 20.46 -17.12
C PRO A 472 -40.53 20.17 -17.01
N VAL A 473 -40.92 18.91 -16.81
CA VAL A 473 -42.34 18.49 -16.70
C VAL A 473 -42.83 18.72 -15.28
N TYR A 474 -42.08 18.30 -14.29
CA TYR A 474 -42.44 18.43 -12.87
C TYR A 474 -41.99 19.77 -12.27
N ARG A 475 -41.09 20.50 -12.94
CA ARG A 475 -40.49 21.78 -12.49
C ARG A 475 -39.79 21.70 -11.13
N ASN A 476 -39.32 20.51 -10.78
CA ASN A 476 -38.61 20.22 -9.54
C ASN A 476 -37.14 19.94 -9.80
N TRP A 477 -36.31 20.17 -8.76
CA TRP A 477 -34.92 19.80 -8.76
C TRP A 477 -34.75 18.41 -8.18
N PHE A 478 -33.96 17.58 -8.86
CA PHE A 478 -33.62 16.25 -8.43
C PHE A 478 -32.09 16.11 -8.42
N TYR A 479 -31.56 15.44 -7.42
CA TYR A 479 -30.14 15.13 -7.39
C TYR A 479 -29.94 13.67 -7.78
N VAL A 480 -29.12 13.43 -8.80
CA VAL A 480 -28.77 12.10 -9.28
C VAL A 480 -27.31 11.83 -9.01
N ASP A 481 -27.05 10.83 -8.17
CA ASP A 481 -25.72 10.33 -7.88
C ASP A 481 -25.33 9.28 -8.91
N ALA A 482 -24.11 9.34 -9.42
CA ALA A 482 -23.63 8.47 -10.49
C ALA A 482 -23.61 6.97 -10.13
N ASN A 483 -23.62 6.62 -8.85
CA ASN A 483 -23.52 5.23 -8.39
C ASN A 483 -24.85 4.68 -7.85
N THR A 484 -25.73 5.55 -7.39
CA THR A 484 -26.93 5.16 -6.64
C THR A 484 -28.23 5.73 -7.18
N GLY A 485 -28.17 6.49 -8.27
CA GLY A 485 -29.35 7.10 -8.88
C GLY A 485 -29.86 8.32 -8.13
N MET A 486 -31.15 8.62 -8.35
CA MET A 486 -31.82 9.75 -7.76
C MET A 486 -31.88 9.63 -6.24
N LYS A 487 -31.44 10.66 -5.55
CA LYS A 487 -31.56 10.74 -4.09
C LYS A 487 -32.91 11.31 -3.70
N THR A 488 -33.52 10.67 -2.73
CA THR A 488 -34.73 11.14 -2.06
C THR A 488 -34.34 11.74 -0.72
N GLY A 489 -34.80 12.96 -0.44
CA GLY A 489 -34.46 13.70 0.78
C GLY A 489 -33.49 14.84 0.54
N TRP A 490 -32.99 15.44 1.61
CA TRP A 490 -31.99 16.51 1.54
C TRP A 490 -30.60 15.95 1.20
N VAL A 491 -29.98 16.52 0.19
CA VAL A 491 -28.63 16.19 -0.26
C VAL A 491 -27.66 17.26 0.22
#